data_cecac65ca18b3f55127684d3d68cb1f7
#
_entry.id   cecac65ca18b3f55127684d3d68cb1f7
#
_cell.length_a   1.000
_cell.length_b   1.000
_cell.length_c   1.000
_cell.angle_alpha   90.00
_cell.angle_beta   90.00
_cell.angle_gamma   90.00
#
_symmetry.space_group_name_H-M   'P 1'
#
loop_
_entity.id
_entity.type
_entity.pdbx_description
1 polymer ?
#
loop_
_entity_poly.entity_id
_entity_poly.type
_entity_poly.pdbx_seq_one_letter_code
_entity_poly.pdbx_strand_id
1 'polypeptide(L)'
;GSGYTFIGPDPESIRVMGNKISAKEMALNAGLHCVPGSGRVSATNRETLNKAKEIGYPIMIKAAAGGGGRGISIVHDEEDLIPKMKVTQQEALNSFGSDEIYLEKFLDSPRHIEVQVLADNFGNALHFFERDCSIQRKNQKIVEEAPALNIPEDKKQELFKLCTECCKKMKYKGAGTFEFLYKDEEFYFIEMNTRLQVEHTVSEMITDFDLVKLQIGIAAGEKLKISQRDISVRGHAIQCRINAEH
;
A
#
# COMPACT_ATOMS: atom_id res chain seq x y z
N GLY A 1 -1.95 26.50 -8.94
CA GLY A 1 -2.71 26.82 -8.24
C GLY A 1 -3.72 27.90 -7.92
N SER A 2 -4.73 27.54 -7.12
CA SER A 2 -5.85 28.40 -6.71
C SER A 2 -5.55 29.28 -5.47
N GLY A 3 -4.30 29.26 -4.97
CA GLY A 3 -3.91 30.03 -3.77
C GLY A 3 -4.30 29.41 -2.42
N TYR A 4 -4.92 28.23 -2.43
CA TYR A 4 -5.25 27.48 -1.21
C TYR A 4 -4.17 26.46 -0.88
N THR A 5 -3.94 26.23 0.42
CA THR A 5 -3.05 25.18 0.90
C THR A 5 -3.77 23.82 0.82
N PHE A 6 -3.18 22.86 0.09
CA PHE A 6 -3.67 21.49 0.04
C PHE A 6 -3.19 20.73 1.29
N ILE A 7 -4.12 20.10 2.01
CA ILE A 7 -3.80 19.24 3.16
C ILE A 7 -3.51 17.84 2.65
N GLY A 8 -2.24 17.56 2.40
CA GLY A 8 -1.79 16.28 1.84
C GLY A 8 -0.40 16.38 1.22
N PRO A 9 0.05 15.30 0.55
CA PRO A 9 1.36 15.23 -0.07
C PRO A 9 1.44 16.05 -1.36
N ASP A 10 2.66 16.20 -1.88
CA ASP A 10 2.90 16.87 -3.13
C ASP A 10 2.32 16.07 -4.32
N PRO A 11 1.92 16.75 -5.40
CA PRO A 11 1.38 16.09 -6.60
C PRO A 11 2.30 15.00 -7.16
N GLU A 12 3.62 15.17 -7.05
CA GLU A 12 4.61 14.20 -7.48
C GLU A 12 4.52 12.89 -6.67
N SER A 13 4.43 12.99 -5.33
CA SER A 13 4.25 11.82 -4.46
C SER A 13 2.96 11.08 -4.78
N ILE A 14 1.86 11.81 -5.05
CA ILE A 14 0.59 11.22 -5.45
C ILE A 14 0.73 10.49 -6.80
N ARG A 15 1.40 11.10 -7.76
CA ARG A 15 1.60 10.54 -9.10
C ARG A 15 2.46 9.28 -9.08
N VAL A 16 3.60 9.31 -8.38
CA VAL A 16 4.53 8.18 -8.28
C VAL A 16 3.88 7.01 -7.57
N MET A 17 3.26 7.24 -6.40
CA MET A 17 2.63 6.19 -5.61
C MET A 17 1.27 5.74 -6.15
N GLY A 18 0.62 6.55 -7.00
CA GLY A 18 -0.63 6.19 -7.68
C GLY A 18 -0.45 5.20 -8.83
N ASN A 19 0.78 5.04 -9.36
CA ASN A 19 1.09 4.01 -10.34
C ASN A 19 1.83 2.86 -9.66
N LYS A 20 1.27 1.66 -9.72
CA LYS A 20 1.78 0.48 -8.98
C LYS A 20 3.19 0.06 -9.41
N ILE A 21 3.58 0.28 -10.65
CA ILE A 21 4.92 -0.04 -11.13
C ILE A 21 5.94 0.94 -10.53
N SER A 22 5.69 2.24 -10.66
CA SER A 22 6.55 3.28 -10.08
C SER A 22 6.63 3.20 -8.55
N ALA A 23 5.50 2.88 -7.89
CA ALA A 23 5.45 2.70 -6.44
C ALA A 23 6.33 1.52 -5.98
N LYS A 24 6.31 0.40 -6.71
CA LYS A 24 7.18 -0.75 -6.44
C LYS A 24 8.65 -0.43 -6.66
N GLU A 25 9.00 0.27 -7.73
CA GLU A 25 10.38 0.70 -7.97
C GLU A 25 10.89 1.58 -6.82
N MET A 26 10.06 2.52 -6.37
CA MET A 26 10.38 3.36 -5.22
C MET A 26 10.54 2.56 -3.93
N ALA A 27 9.65 1.59 -3.68
CA ALA A 27 9.70 0.71 -2.51
C ALA A 27 10.97 -0.16 -2.51
N LEU A 28 11.31 -0.78 -3.63
CA LEU A 28 12.53 -1.57 -3.79
C LEU A 28 13.80 -0.72 -3.57
N ASN A 29 13.85 0.50 -4.11
CA ASN A 29 14.94 1.44 -3.90
C ASN A 29 15.07 1.89 -2.44
N ALA A 30 13.98 1.81 -1.67
CA ALA A 30 13.99 2.07 -0.24
C ALA A 30 14.37 0.84 0.61
N GLY A 31 14.47 -0.34 0.00
CA GLY A 31 14.78 -1.61 0.65
C GLY A 31 13.56 -2.42 1.07
N LEU A 32 12.35 -1.99 0.71
CA LEU A 32 11.14 -2.77 0.94
C LEU A 32 11.08 -3.96 -0.03
N HIS A 33 10.66 -5.11 0.45
CA HIS A 33 10.41 -6.26 -0.41
C HIS A 33 9.08 -6.09 -1.15
N CYS A 34 9.03 -6.52 -2.41
CA CYS A 34 7.80 -6.55 -3.20
C CYS A 34 7.47 -7.99 -3.57
N VAL A 35 6.20 -8.27 -3.83
CA VAL A 35 5.81 -9.57 -4.39
C VAL A 35 6.61 -9.80 -5.69
N PRO A 36 7.28 -10.97 -5.83
CA PRO A 36 8.00 -11.30 -7.06
C PRO A 36 7.09 -11.11 -8.28
N GLY A 37 7.57 -10.39 -9.27
CA GLY A 37 6.74 -10.04 -10.42
C GLY A 37 7.52 -9.48 -11.58
N SER A 38 6.80 -9.07 -12.61
CA SER A 38 7.35 -8.41 -13.78
C SER A 38 7.22 -6.89 -13.66
N GLY A 39 7.99 -6.16 -14.47
CA GLY A 39 7.59 -4.82 -14.89
C GLY A 39 6.39 -4.90 -15.84
N ARG A 40 6.14 -3.82 -16.60
CA ARG A 40 5.10 -3.81 -17.64
C ARG A 40 5.26 -4.99 -18.60
N VAL A 41 4.15 -5.67 -18.90
CA VAL A 41 4.09 -6.77 -19.87
C VAL A 41 3.03 -6.54 -20.93
N SER A 42 3.17 -7.25 -22.06
CA SER A 42 2.20 -7.23 -23.16
C SER A 42 1.79 -8.65 -23.52
N ALA A 43 0.50 -8.84 -23.81
CA ALA A 43 -0.06 -10.14 -24.23
C ALA A 43 0.51 -10.68 -25.55
N THR A 44 1.20 -9.82 -26.31
CA THR A 44 1.80 -10.20 -27.62
C THR A 44 3.28 -10.51 -27.54
N ASN A 45 3.93 -10.32 -26.36
CA ASN A 45 5.36 -10.48 -26.22
C ASN A 45 5.73 -11.87 -25.69
N ARG A 46 6.57 -12.61 -26.43
CA ARG A 46 7.13 -13.91 -25.99
C ARG A 46 7.92 -13.81 -24.68
N GLU A 47 8.53 -12.66 -24.40
CA GLU A 47 9.22 -12.37 -23.15
C GLU A 47 8.28 -12.48 -21.93
N THR A 48 6.99 -12.15 -22.09
CA THR A 48 5.99 -12.27 -21.04
C THR A 48 5.79 -13.72 -20.58
N LEU A 49 5.82 -14.69 -21.51
CA LEU A 49 5.73 -16.11 -21.16
C LEU A 49 6.94 -16.56 -20.34
N ASN A 50 8.14 -16.09 -20.70
CA ASN A 50 9.35 -16.41 -19.95
C ASN A 50 9.29 -15.82 -18.53
N LYS A 51 8.90 -14.57 -18.40
CA LYS A 51 8.70 -13.93 -17.08
C LYS A 51 7.66 -14.65 -16.22
N ALA A 52 6.56 -15.09 -16.82
CA ALA A 52 5.55 -15.87 -16.12
C ALA A 52 6.11 -17.20 -15.58
N LYS A 53 6.95 -17.88 -16.38
CA LYS A 53 7.64 -19.11 -15.96
C LYS A 53 8.65 -18.87 -14.83
N GLU A 54 9.40 -17.77 -14.89
CA GLU A 54 10.35 -17.37 -13.84
C GLU A 54 9.64 -17.06 -12.52
N ILE A 55 8.50 -16.36 -12.57
CA ILE A 55 7.67 -16.05 -11.38
C ILE A 55 7.06 -17.35 -10.82
N GLY A 56 6.67 -18.27 -11.70
CA GLY A 56 6.05 -19.55 -11.35
C GLY A 56 4.56 -19.45 -11.03
N TYR A 57 3.76 -20.34 -11.63
CA TYR A 57 2.32 -20.39 -11.40
C TYR A 57 1.97 -20.87 -9.97
N PRO A 58 0.79 -20.49 -9.42
CA PRO A 58 -0.14 -19.53 -9.97
C PRO A 58 0.41 -18.10 -9.91
N ILE A 59 0.02 -17.29 -10.88
CA ILE A 59 0.36 -15.87 -10.98
C ILE A 59 -0.89 -14.99 -11.01
N MET A 60 -0.71 -13.74 -10.71
CA MET A 60 -1.76 -12.72 -10.75
C MET A 60 -1.42 -11.69 -11.84
N ILE A 61 -2.37 -11.43 -12.74
CA ILE A 61 -2.31 -10.31 -13.68
C ILE A 61 -2.99 -9.12 -13.00
N LYS A 62 -2.35 -7.96 -13.01
CA LYS A 62 -2.88 -6.73 -12.40
C LYS A 62 -2.77 -5.54 -13.33
N ALA A 63 -3.80 -4.70 -13.36
CA ALA A 63 -3.72 -3.37 -13.95
C ALA A 63 -2.72 -2.49 -13.19
N ALA A 64 -1.86 -1.75 -13.92
CA ALA A 64 -0.90 -0.83 -13.32
C ALA A 64 -1.58 0.41 -12.72
N ALA A 65 -2.64 0.89 -13.37
CA ALA A 65 -3.52 1.94 -12.87
C ALA A 65 -4.74 1.32 -12.19
N GLY A 66 -5.18 1.88 -11.08
CA GLY A 66 -6.41 1.48 -10.40
C GLY A 66 -6.22 0.79 -9.05
N GLY A 67 -7.33 0.47 -8.40
CA GLY A 67 -7.41 -0.14 -7.07
C GLY A 67 -8.77 -0.79 -6.82
N GLY A 68 -9.02 -1.24 -5.60
CA GLY A 68 -10.30 -1.84 -5.20
C GLY A 68 -10.58 -3.21 -5.81
N GLY A 69 -9.53 -3.95 -6.21
CA GLY A 69 -9.68 -5.33 -6.71
C GLY A 69 -10.17 -5.46 -8.15
N ARG A 70 -10.25 -4.36 -8.91
CA ARG A 70 -10.61 -4.37 -10.34
C ARG A 70 -9.36 -4.53 -11.22
N GLY A 71 -9.52 -5.14 -12.41
CA GLY A 71 -8.43 -5.39 -13.33
C GLY A 71 -7.41 -6.39 -12.75
N ILE A 72 -7.91 -7.45 -12.12
CA ILE A 72 -7.12 -8.52 -11.52
C ILE A 72 -7.62 -9.87 -12.03
N SER A 73 -6.70 -10.73 -12.49
CA SER A 73 -7.00 -12.10 -12.89
C SER A 73 -5.96 -13.06 -12.36
N ILE A 74 -6.39 -14.21 -11.83
CA ILE A 74 -5.50 -15.29 -11.38
C ILE A 74 -5.35 -16.29 -12.51
N VAL A 75 -4.11 -16.70 -12.78
CA VAL A 75 -3.70 -17.63 -13.81
C VAL A 75 -3.02 -18.82 -13.15
N HIS A 76 -3.56 -20.01 -13.35
CA HIS A 76 -3.04 -21.24 -12.75
C HIS A 76 -2.03 -21.96 -13.65
N ASP A 77 -2.11 -21.77 -14.96
CA ASP A 77 -1.27 -22.43 -15.96
C ASP A 77 -0.94 -21.51 -17.15
N GLU A 78 -0.02 -21.96 -18.00
CA GLU A 78 0.47 -21.19 -19.14
C GLU A 78 -0.59 -20.95 -20.21
N GLU A 79 -1.49 -21.92 -20.42
CA GLU A 79 -2.49 -21.90 -21.50
C GLU A 79 -3.48 -20.75 -21.31
N ASP A 80 -3.84 -20.47 -20.06
CA ASP A 80 -4.75 -19.41 -19.66
C ASP A 80 -4.14 -18.00 -19.68
N LEU A 81 -2.80 -17.87 -19.70
CA LEU A 81 -2.11 -16.58 -19.48
C LEU A 81 -2.53 -15.54 -20.53
N ILE A 82 -2.33 -15.84 -21.81
CA ILE A 82 -2.59 -14.87 -22.88
C ILE A 82 -4.08 -14.51 -23.00
N PRO A 83 -5.04 -15.46 -22.96
CA PRO A 83 -6.46 -15.11 -22.90
C PRO A 83 -6.82 -14.17 -21.75
N LYS A 84 -6.40 -14.48 -20.52
CA LYS A 84 -6.67 -13.66 -19.34
C LYS A 84 -5.98 -12.30 -19.38
N MET A 85 -4.77 -12.21 -19.94
CA MET A 85 -4.12 -10.91 -20.13
C MET A 85 -4.92 -9.96 -21.01
N LYS A 86 -5.45 -10.45 -22.15
CA LYS A 86 -6.28 -9.65 -23.06
C LYS A 86 -7.54 -9.14 -22.39
N VAL A 87 -8.21 -10.01 -21.62
CA VAL A 87 -9.41 -9.61 -20.86
C VAL A 87 -9.06 -8.56 -19.83
N THR A 88 -8.01 -8.78 -19.04
CA THR A 88 -7.59 -7.84 -17.98
C THR A 88 -7.14 -6.50 -18.58
N GLN A 89 -6.45 -6.48 -19.73
CA GLN A 89 -6.10 -5.24 -20.43
C GLN A 89 -7.35 -4.46 -20.87
N GLN A 90 -8.35 -5.13 -21.43
CA GLN A 90 -9.58 -4.47 -21.84
C GLN A 90 -10.37 -3.93 -20.65
N GLU A 91 -10.44 -4.68 -19.55
CA GLU A 91 -11.05 -4.22 -18.30
C GLU A 91 -10.31 -3.00 -17.71
N ALA A 92 -8.97 -3.02 -17.72
CA ALA A 92 -8.14 -1.93 -17.27
C ALA A 92 -8.36 -0.66 -18.10
N LEU A 93 -8.38 -0.80 -19.42
CA LEU A 93 -8.65 0.30 -20.34
C LEU A 93 -10.03 0.92 -20.09
N ASN A 94 -11.06 0.09 -19.95
CA ASN A 94 -12.45 0.56 -19.75
C ASN A 94 -12.64 1.22 -18.37
N SER A 95 -11.95 0.70 -17.33
CA SER A 95 -12.14 1.17 -15.95
C SER A 95 -11.22 2.33 -15.55
N PHE A 96 -10.01 2.39 -16.13
CA PHE A 96 -8.95 3.30 -15.69
C PHE A 96 -8.34 4.14 -16.83
N GLY A 97 -8.74 3.92 -18.07
CA GLY A 97 -8.20 4.60 -19.24
C GLY A 97 -6.78 4.21 -19.62
N SER A 98 -6.27 3.10 -19.08
CA SER A 98 -4.93 2.55 -19.36
C SER A 98 -5.01 1.03 -19.44
N ASP A 99 -4.36 0.45 -20.46
CA ASP A 99 -4.25 -0.99 -20.70
C ASP A 99 -2.97 -1.60 -20.10
N GLU A 100 -2.23 -0.83 -19.33
CA GLU A 100 -1.00 -1.30 -18.69
C GLU A 100 -1.28 -2.37 -17.67
N ILE A 101 -0.64 -3.52 -17.84
CA ILE A 101 -0.70 -4.65 -16.92
C ILE A 101 0.69 -5.14 -16.53
N TYR A 102 0.77 -5.85 -15.41
CA TYR A 102 1.97 -6.53 -14.93
C TYR A 102 1.61 -7.86 -14.28
N LEU A 103 2.60 -8.73 -14.09
CA LEU A 103 2.45 -10.04 -13.45
C LEU A 103 3.05 -10.01 -12.06
N GLU A 104 2.43 -10.73 -11.13
CA GLU A 104 2.93 -10.99 -9.78
C GLU A 104 2.73 -12.45 -9.39
N LYS A 105 3.58 -12.95 -8.50
CA LYS A 105 3.32 -14.23 -7.83
C LYS A 105 2.00 -14.14 -7.05
N PHE A 106 1.15 -15.12 -7.23
CA PHE A 106 -0.04 -15.26 -6.38
C PHE A 106 0.39 -15.76 -5.00
N LEU A 107 0.05 -15.02 -3.96
CA LEU A 107 0.21 -15.42 -2.56
C LEU A 107 -1.13 -15.94 -2.06
N ASP A 108 -1.15 -17.20 -1.63
CA ASP A 108 -2.37 -17.79 -1.08
C ASP A 108 -2.58 -17.36 0.37
N SER A 109 -3.77 -16.86 0.67
CA SER A 109 -4.22 -16.52 2.03
C SER A 109 -3.24 -15.64 2.85
N PRO A 110 -2.67 -14.55 2.28
CA PRO A 110 -1.81 -13.65 3.02
C PRO A 110 -2.63 -12.79 3.96
N ARG A 111 -2.02 -12.31 5.05
CA ARG A 111 -2.58 -11.23 5.86
C ARG A 111 -2.35 -9.89 5.18
N HIS A 112 -3.28 -8.96 5.35
CA HIS A 112 -3.16 -7.57 4.89
C HIS A 112 -2.71 -6.70 6.07
N ILE A 113 -1.44 -6.36 6.09
CA ILE A 113 -0.83 -5.53 7.13
C ILE A 113 -0.50 -4.17 6.54
N GLU A 114 -0.73 -3.11 7.30
CA GLU A 114 -0.44 -1.76 6.84
C GLU A 114 0.24 -0.92 7.92
N VAL A 115 1.12 0.00 7.50
CA VAL A 115 1.88 0.88 8.39
C VAL A 115 1.43 2.31 8.20
N GLN A 116 0.91 2.93 9.27
CA GLN A 116 0.57 4.35 9.30
C GLN A 116 1.82 5.20 9.41
N VAL A 117 1.99 6.15 8.52
CA VAL A 117 3.09 7.13 8.57
C VAL A 117 2.57 8.56 8.55
N LEU A 118 3.39 9.46 9.07
CA LEU A 118 3.19 10.90 9.01
C LEU A 118 4.55 11.57 8.81
N ALA A 119 4.65 12.48 7.84
CA ALA A 119 5.90 13.18 7.56
C ALA A 119 5.67 14.68 7.36
N ASP A 120 6.66 15.50 7.71
CA ASP A 120 6.60 16.94 7.61
C ASP A 120 7.49 17.52 6.50
N ASN A 121 7.44 18.86 6.33
CA ASN A 121 8.24 19.57 5.34
C ASN A 121 9.73 19.70 5.73
N PHE A 122 10.15 19.22 6.91
CA PHE A 122 11.49 19.37 7.48
C PHE A 122 12.30 18.08 7.45
N GLY A 123 11.77 17.03 6.79
CA GLY A 123 12.43 15.73 6.66
C GLY A 123 12.19 14.78 7.84
N ASN A 124 11.29 15.11 8.76
CA ASN A 124 10.88 14.18 9.79
C ASN A 124 9.81 13.23 9.22
N ALA A 125 9.97 11.95 9.49
CA ALA A 125 8.98 10.92 9.19
C ALA A 125 8.84 9.99 10.37
N LEU A 126 7.61 9.77 10.80
CA LEU A 126 7.23 8.96 11.97
C LEU A 126 6.25 7.88 11.54
N HIS A 127 6.28 6.73 12.21
CA HIS A 127 5.26 5.70 12.10
C HIS A 127 4.35 5.70 13.33
N PHE A 128 3.10 5.30 13.12
CA PHE A 128 2.09 5.12 14.16
C PHE A 128 1.65 3.66 14.23
N PHE A 129 2.64 2.77 14.13
CA PHE A 129 2.51 1.31 14.16
C PHE A 129 1.68 0.76 13.00
N GLU A 130 1.45 -0.53 13.06
CA GLU A 130 0.75 -1.30 12.04
C GLU A 130 -0.72 -1.55 12.42
N ARG A 131 -1.49 -1.85 11.37
CA ARG A 131 -2.87 -2.37 11.47
C ARG A 131 -2.97 -3.68 10.72
N ASP A 132 -3.81 -4.57 11.19
CA ASP A 132 -4.27 -5.75 10.44
C ASP A 132 -5.64 -5.46 9.83
N CYS A 133 -5.69 -5.54 8.51
CA CYS A 133 -6.90 -5.30 7.72
C CYS A 133 -7.26 -6.53 6.87
N SER A 134 -6.94 -7.73 7.35
CA SER A 134 -7.13 -9.00 6.62
C SER A 134 -8.59 -9.39 6.45
N ILE A 135 -9.48 -8.93 7.35
CA ILE A 135 -10.92 -9.25 7.25
C ILE A 135 -11.57 -8.33 6.21
N GLN A 136 -11.79 -8.89 5.03
CA GLN A 136 -12.27 -8.17 3.86
C GLN A 136 -13.45 -8.91 3.20
N ARG A 137 -14.32 -8.14 2.51
CA ARG A 137 -15.36 -8.65 1.63
C ARG A 137 -15.19 -8.04 0.24
N LYS A 138 -14.97 -8.86 -0.79
CA LYS A 138 -14.72 -8.41 -2.17
C LYS A 138 -13.58 -7.36 -2.25
N ASN A 139 -12.48 -7.63 -1.56
CA ASN A 139 -11.31 -6.76 -1.44
C ASN A 139 -11.59 -5.38 -0.77
N GLN A 140 -12.66 -5.28 0.01
CA GLN A 140 -12.95 -4.13 0.85
C GLN A 140 -12.79 -4.49 2.31
N LYS A 141 -11.99 -3.72 3.04
CA LYS A 141 -11.77 -3.87 4.49
C LYS A 141 -13.11 -3.71 5.23
N ILE A 142 -13.41 -4.59 6.17
CA ILE A 142 -14.64 -4.53 6.99
C ILE A 142 -14.37 -4.59 8.49
N VAL A 143 -13.24 -5.16 8.89
CA VAL A 143 -12.73 -5.09 10.27
C VAL A 143 -11.25 -4.76 10.19
N GLU A 144 -10.83 -3.78 10.96
CA GLU A 144 -9.45 -3.38 11.12
C GLU A 144 -9.07 -3.41 12.60
N GLU A 145 -7.88 -3.90 12.91
CA GLU A 145 -7.37 -3.94 14.28
C GLU A 145 -5.93 -3.43 14.39
N ALA A 146 -5.58 -2.88 15.54
CA ALA A 146 -4.25 -2.41 15.87
C ALA A 146 -3.92 -2.65 17.35
N PRO A 147 -2.69 -3.06 17.68
CA PRO A 147 -1.64 -3.54 16.76
C PRO A 147 -1.98 -4.91 16.17
N ALA A 148 -1.31 -5.30 15.08
CA ALA A 148 -1.44 -6.62 14.49
C ALA A 148 -0.84 -7.70 15.42
N LEU A 149 -1.60 -8.78 15.65
CA LEU A 149 -1.18 -9.89 16.51
C LEU A 149 -0.30 -10.89 15.75
N ASN A 150 0.51 -11.65 16.49
CA ASN A 150 1.29 -12.78 15.97
C ASN A 150 2.23 -12.41 14.81
N ILE A 151 2.91 -11.27 14.94
CA ILE A 151 4.00 -10.85 14.06
C ILE A 151 5.23 -10.60 14.95
N PRO A 152 6.41 -11.18 14.63
CA PRO A 152 7.63 -10.95 15.39
C PRO A 152 7.98 -9.46 15.48
N GLU A 153 8.36 -9.00 16.67
CA GLU A 153 8.58 -7.56 16.92
C GLU A 153 9.77 -7.01 16.13
N ASP A 154 10.83 -7.79 15.98
CA ASP A 154 11.99 -7.43 15.17
C ASP A 154 11.62 -7.17 13.70
N LYS A 155 10.76 -8.00 13.12
CA LYS A 155 10.22 -7.83 11.77
C LYS A 155 9.38 -6.55 11.64
N LYS A 156 8.56 -6.23 12.64
CA LYS A 156 7.80 -4.98 12.65
C LYS A 156 8.70 -3.77 12.72
N GLN A 157 9.70 -3.78 13.60
CA GLN A 157 10.65 -2.66 13.75
C GLN A 157 11.46 -2.42 12.49
N GLU A 158 11.91 -3.47 11.81
CA GLU A 158 12.57 -3.36 10.51
C GLU A 158 11.63 -2.70 9.48
N LEU A 159 10.38 -3.19 9.38
CA LEU A 159 9.38 -2.65 8.48
C LEU A 159 9.12 -1.16 8.72
N PHE A 160 8.93 -0.76 9.97
CA PHE A 160 8.68 0.64 10.34
C PHE A 160 9.84 1.55 9.93
N LYS A 161 11.08 1.10 10.16
CA LYS A 161 12.28 1.81 9.74
C LYS A 161 12.29 2.00 8.22
N LEU A 162 12.03 0.96 7.44
CA LEU A 162 12.01 1.01 5.98
C LEU A 162 10.91 1.95 5.46
N CYS A 163 9.71 1.93 6.05
CA CYS A 163 8.63 2.84 5.68
C CYS A 163 8.99 4.31 5.94
N THR A 164 9.56 4.62 7.10
CA THR A 164 9.97 5.99 7.43
C THR A 164 11.14 6.47 6.56
N GLU A 165 12.11 5.60 6.26
CA GLU A 165 13.20 5.94 5.33
C GLU A 165 12.69 6.15 3.89
N CYS A 166 11.70 5.37 3.46
CA CYS A 166 11.03 5.58 2.17
C CYS A 166 10.38 6.97 2.11
N CYS A 167 9.64 7.37 3.16
CA CYS A 167 9.07 8.71 3.27
C CYS A 167 10.13 9.81 3.16
N LYS A 168 11.28 9.67 3.84
CA LYS A 168 12.38 10.64 3.78
C LYS A 168 12.98 10.74 2.38
N LYS A 169 13.25 9.60 1.73
CA LYS A 169 13.78 9.56 0.34
C LYS A 169 12.83 10.24 -0.65
N MET A 170 11.53 10.06 -0.49
CA MET A 170 10.50 10.69 -1.32
C MET A 170 10.24 12.15 -0.98
N LYS A 171 10.78 12.65 0.13
CA LYS A 171 10.39 13.95 0.71
C LYS A 171 8.87 14.04 0.93
N TYR A 172 8.28 12.91 1.36
CA TYR A 172 6.85 12.82 1.60
C TYR A 172 6.40 13.79 2.67
N LYS A 173 5.16 14.29 2.57
CA LYS A 173 4.53 15.12 3.59
C LYS A 173 3.05 14.75 3.77
N GLY A 174 2.55 14.92 5.00
CA GLY A 174 1.19 14.56 5.38
C GLY A 174 1.08 13.11 5.84
N ALA A 175 -0.15 12.65 6.02
CA ALA A 175 -0.46 11.29 6.39
C ALA A 175 -0.40 10.36 5.17
N GLY A 176 0.10 9.15 5.37
CA GLY A 176 0.13 8.09 4.38
C GLY A 176 0.12 6.72 5.02
N THR A 177 -0.17 5.70 4.23
CA THR A 177 -0.22 4.32 4.70
C THR A 177 0.45 3.42 3.68
N PHE A 178 1.47 2.68 4.11
CA PHE A 178 2.08 1.62 3.30
C PHE A 178 1.29 0.33 3.54
N GLU A 179 0.84 -0.33 2.48
CA GLU A 179 0.11 -1.59 2.54
C GLU A 179 0.98 -2.76 2.10
N PHE A 180 0.88 -3.87 2.83
CA PHE A 180 1.68 -5.08 2.63
C PHE A 180 0.81 -6.33 2.66
N LEU A 181 1.23 -7.34 1.90
CA LEU A 181 0.86 -8.71 2.15
C LEU A 181 1.90 -9.35 3.07
N TYR A 182 1.45 -9.94 4.17
CA TYR A 182 2.30 -10.66 5.10
C TYR A 182 2.07 -12.16 4.96
N LYS A 183 3.12 -12.89 4.61
CA LYS A 183 3.08 -14.33 4.41
C LYS A 183 4.45 -14.93 4.73
N ASP A 184 4.48 -16.07 5.42
CA ASP A 184 5.70 -16.81 5.75
C ASP A 184 6.78 -15.90 6.41
N GLU A 185 6.35 -15.09 7.38
CA GLU A 185 7.17 -14.10 8.13
C GLU A 185 7.82 -13.00 7.27
N GLU A 186 7.33 -12.80 6.03
CA GLU A 186 7.81 -11.77 5.12
C GLU A 186 6.70 -10.76 4.78
N PHE A 187 7.11 -9.48 4.68
CA PHE A 187 6.23 -8.41 4.23
C PHE A 187 6.50 -8.08 2.77
N TYR A 188 5.46 -8.08 1.95
CA TYR A 188 5.52 -7.74 0.54
C TYR A 188 4.73 -6.47 0.28
N PHE A 189 5.41 -5.38 -0.07
CA PHE A 189 4.77 -4.12 -0.42
C PHE A 189 3.83 -4.26 -1.62
N ILE A 190 2.63 -3.71 -1.50
CA ILE A 190 1.63 -3.71 -2.58
C ILE A 190 1.30 -2.31 -3.07
N GLU A 191 1.09 -1.35 -2.17
CA GLU A 191 0.81 0.04 -2.54
C GLU A 191 1.03 1.00 -1.36
N MET A 192 1.06 2.29 -1.65
CA MET A 192 1.01 3.35 -0.64
C MET A 192 -0.19 4.24 -0.91
N ASN A 193 -1.07 4.34 0.08
CA ASN A 193 -2.14 5.32 0.07
C ASN A 193 -1.60 6.68 0.54
N THR A 194 -1.55 7.63 -0.38
CA THR A 194 -1.00 8.99 -0.15
C THR A 194 -2.05 9.93 0.45
N ARG A 195 -2.79 9.46 1.43
CA ARG A 195 -3.89 10.15 2.11
C ARG A 195 -4.18 9.49 3.46
N LEU A 196 -4.97 10.18 4.26
CA LEU A 196 -5.58 9.55 5.43
C LEU A 196 -6.59 8.49 5.00
N GLN A 197 -6.66 7.38 5.73
CA GLN A 197 -7.60 6.27 5.49
C GLN A 197 -8.70 6.23 6.57
N VAL A 198 -9.80 5.52 6.30
CA VAL A 198 -10.92 5.35 7.24
C VAL A 198 -10.44 4.72 8.54
N GLU A 199 -9.57 3.73 8.45
CA GLU A 199 -9.01 2.93 9.55
C GLU A 199 -7.92 3.63 10.39
N HIS A 200 -7.61 4.92 10.13
CA HIS A 200 -6.65 5.69 10.93
C HIS A 200 -7.01 5.74 12.41
N THR A 201 -8.29 5.66 12.73
CA THR A 201 -8.80 5.78 14.09
C THR A 201 -8.28 4.69 15.04
N VAL A 202 -8.04 3.45 14.56
CA VAL A 202 -7.44 2.41 15.43
C VAL A 202 -5.99 2.74 15.79
N SER A 203 -5.23 3.38 14.88
CA SER A 203 -3.88 3.88 15.19
C SER A 203 -3.91 5.04 16.18
N GLU A 204 -4.87 5.96 16.07
CA GLU A 204 -5.08 7.04 17.04
C GLU A 204 -5.40 6.49 18.42
N MET A 205 -6.30 5.52 18.50
CA MET A 205 -6.73 4.90 19.76
C MET A 205 -5.58 4.22 20.52
N ILE A 206 -4.67 3.56 19.82
CA ILE A 206 -3.54 2.87 20.47
C ILE A 206 -2.35 3.77 20.75
N THR A 207 -2.25 4.97 20.12
CA THR A 207 -1.10 5.87 20.26
C THR A 207 -1.41 7.16 20.99
N ASP A 208 -2.69 7.49 21.17
CA ASP A 208 -3.18 8.73 21.80
C ASP A 208 -2.78 10.00 21.01
N PHE A 209 -2.65 9.89 19.69
CA PHE A 209 -2.36 11.02 18.80
C PHE A 209 -3.48 11.24 17.80
N ASP A 210 -3.87 12.51 17.60
CA ASP A 210 -4.82 12.94 16.56
C ASP A 210 -4.07 13.20 15.25
N LEU A 211 -4.11 12.24 14.33
CA LEU A 211 -3.43 12.28 13.04
C LEU A 211 -4.00 13.37 12.12
N VAL A 212 -5.29 13.65 12.22
CA VAL A 212 -5.96 14.70 11.45
C VAL A 212 -5.43 16.07 11.87
N LYS A 213 -5.34 16.32 13.17
CA LYS A 213 -4.80 17.56 13.72
C LYS A 213 -3.33 17.75 13.34
N LEU A 214 -2.52 16.69 13.46
CA LEU A 214 -1.11 16.72 13.07
C LEU A 214 -0.96 17.02 11.57
N GLN A 215 -1.76 16.40 10.71
CA GLN A 215 -1.73 16.63 9.26
C GLN A 215 -2.11 18.08 8.90
N ILE A 216 -3.10 18.67 9.58
CA ILE A 216 -3.48 20.08 9.40
C ILE A 216 -2.32 20.99 9.80
N GLY A 217 -1.65 20.73 10.93
CA GLY A 217 -0.48 21.49 11.38
C GLY A 217 0.67 21.43 10.36
N ILE A 218 0.96 20.24 9.81
CA ILE A 218 1.97 20.07 8.75
C ILE A 218 1.61 20.89 7.50
N ALA A 219 0.35 20.89 7.09
CA ALA A 219 -0.11 21.67 5.94
C ALA A 219 -0.02 23.20 6.21
N ALA A 220 -0.18 23.62 7.48
CA ALA A 220 0.04 25.00 7.92
C ALA A 220 1.53 25.38 8.02
N GLY A 221 2.46 24.45 7.71
CA GLY A 221 3.91 24.70 7.75
C GLY A 221 4.55 24.41 9.10
N GLU A 222 3.84 23.78 10.04
CA GLU A 222 4.40 23.42 11.33
C GLU A 222 5.36 22.22 11.21
N LYS A 223 6.44 22.27 11.99
CA LYS A 223 7.32 21.12 12.19
C LYS A 223 6.70 20.18 13.22
N LEU A 224 6.82 18.86 12.99
CA LEU A 224 6.46 17.88 14.00
C LEU A 224 7.24 18.12 15.29
N LYS A 225 6.52 18.35 16.38
CA LYS A 225 7.08 18.62 17.72
C LYS A 225 7.28 17.33 18.53
N ILE A 226 6.93 16.19 17.94
CA ILE A 226 7.05 14.85 18.50
C ILE A 226 8.15 14.09 17.79
N SER A 227 8.74 13.14 18.48
CA SER A 227 9.72 12.18 17.96
C SER A 227 9.14 10.76 18.03
N GLN A 228 9.78 9.79 17.36
CA GLN A 228 9.34 8.38 17.41
C GLN A 228 9.30 7.83 18.85
N ARG A 229 10.13 8.34 19.75
CA ARG A 229 10.18 7.92 21.17
C ARG A 229 8.96 8.34 21.97
N ASP A 230 8.23 9.35 21.49
CA ASP A 230 7.02 9.88 22.14
C ASP A 230 5.79 9.05 21.76
N ILE A 231 5.89 8.19 20.74
CA ILE A 231 4.79 7.37 20.22
C ILE A 231 4.96 5.94 20.75
N SER A 232 4.02 5.50 21.55
CA SER A 232 4.00 4.14 22.13
C SER A 232 2.63 3.52 22.02
N VAL A 233 2.59 2.20 21.86
CA VAL A 233 1.33 1.43 21.82
C VAL A 233 0.75 1.29 23.21
N ARG A 234 -0.55 1.59 23.36
CA ARG A 234 -1.34 1.38 24.57
C ARG A 234 -2.61 0.61 24.25
N GLY A 235 -2.72 -0.59 24.78
CA GLY A 235 -3.91 -1.41 24.59
C GLY A 235 -4.05 -1.96 23.18
N HIS A 236 -5.30 -2.12 22.74
CA HIS A 236 -5.70 -2.70 21.46
C HIS A 236 -6.99 -2.04 21.00
N ALA A 237 -7.14 -1.77 19.71
CA ALA A 237 -8.33 -1.16 19.13
C ALA A 237 -8.84 -1.96 17.92
N ILE A 238 -10.14 -2.05 17.78
CA ILE A 238 -10.82 -2.69 16.66
C ILE A 238 -11.84 -1.72 16.09
N GLN A 239 -11.85 -1.59 14.78
CA GLN A 239 -12.85 -0.84 14.02
C GLN A 239 -13.67 -1.81 13.17
N CYS A 240 -14.99 -1.63 13.13
CA CYS A 240 -15.88 -2.35 12.23
C CYS A 240 -16.59 -1.36 11.31
N ARG A 241 -16.65 -1.66 10.03
CA ARG A 241 -17.42 -0.87 9.05
C ARG A 241 -18.87 -1.32 9.02
N ILE A 242 -19.77 -0.41 9.30
CA ILE A 242 -21.20 -0.65 9.23
C ILE A 242 -21.72 -0.06 7.91
N ASN A 243 -22.18 -0.92 7.03
CA ASN A 243 -22.73 -0.52 5.74
C ASN A 243 -24.27 -0.65 5.79
N ALA A 244 -24.96 0.40 5.35
CA ALA A 244 -26.39 0.33 5.10
C ALA A 244 -26.58 -0.28 3.69
N GLU A 245 -27.00 -1.52 3.63
CA GLU A 245 -27.24 -2.25 2.38
C GLU A 245 -28.71 -2.68 2.32
N HIS A 246 -29.28 -2.69 1.10
CA HIS A 246 -30.61 -3.22 0.81
C HIS A 246 -30.56 -4.70 0.44
#